data_71e719b971ec0f6d8b77ca0cc2cbc7bd
#
_entry.id   71e719b971ec0f6d8b77ca0cc2cbc7bd
#
_cell.length_a   1.000
_cell.length_b   1.000
_cell.length_c   1.000
_cell.angle_alpha   90.00
_cell.angle_beta   90.00
_cell.angle_gamma   90.00
#
_symmetry.space_group_name_H-M   'P 1'
#
loop_
_entity.id
_entity.type
_entity.pdbx_description
1 polymer ?
#
loop_
_entity_poly.entity_id
_entity_poly.type
_entity_poly.pdbx_seq_one_letter_code
_entity_poly.pdbx_strand_id
1 'polypeptide(L)'
;MSGARVGACPVLWLRMTNSEIKITADLVHDLLQEQHPDLAGLAIREVAGGWDNQQWRLGDELAVRMPRTERAPDLQRKECRWLPVLAPRLPLPVPVPVRIGEPSVRFPKPWTIMTWVPGEPLDYTSISRGDHAADTLAGFLRALHVEAPAEAPISSDRGAHPKKCTDGFDHFFQAVVPGGIADDVRVVWDDAVAAPEWEGPPVWVHGDLHPANVVVSDGTLSGVIDFGDMFAGDPAWDLAAAWVVLPAGAASRFFDVYAHADETTIRRARGLAALKSLFLMLMGQNGDRGLPGGKPTWGPAGRAALDRVLRGGLM
;
A
#
# COMPACT_ATOMS: atom_id res chain seq x y z
N MET A 1 25.33 -16.43 28.98
CA MET A 1 25.21 -16.68 27.52
C MET A 1 23.75 -16.52 27.13
N SER A 2 23.37 -15.29 26.80
CA SER A 2 22.00 -14.96 26.40
C SER A 2 21.99 -14.84 24.88
N GLY A 3 21.35 -15.81 24.22
CA GLY A 3 21.18 -15.81 22.78
C GLY A 3 20.12 -14.79 22.37
N ALA A 4 20.55 -13.69 21.80
CA ALA A 4 19.66 -12.75 21.13
C ALA A 4 18.99 -13.48 19.95
N ARG A 5 17.67 -13.67 20.00
CA ARG A 5 16.88 -14.11 18.87
C ARG A 5 16.88 -12.95 17.86
N VAL A 6 17.56 -13.14 16.75
CA VAL A 6 17.45 -12.29 15.58
C VAL A 6 15.98 -12.35 15.13
N GLY A 7 15.28 -11.23 15.21
CA GLY A 7 13.89 -11.13 14.78
C GLY A 7 13.81 -11.36 13.28
N ALA A 8 13.30 -12.52 12.88
CA ALA A 8 12.87 -12.78 11.52
C ALA A 8 11.76 -11.78 11.18
N CYS A 9 11.81 -11.20 9.98
CA CYS A 9 10.70 -10.45 9.40
C CYS A 9 9.48 -11.41 9.42
N PRO A 10 8.48 -11.19 10.27
CA PRO A 10 7.40 -12.15 10.34
C PRO A 10 6.63 -12.09 9.04
N VAL A 11 6.41 -13.24 8.43
CA VAL A 11 5.45 -13.44 7.35
C VAL A 11 4.03 -13.26 7.96
N LEU A 12 3.76 -12.05 8.44
CA LEU A 12 2.52 -11.70 9.15
C LEU A 12 1.29 -11.65 8.23
N TRP A 13 1.52 -11.73 6.93
CA TRP A 13 0.49 -11.72 5.89
C TRP A 13 -0.46 -12.93 5.92
N LEU A 14 -0.16 -13.98 6.70
CA LEU A 14 -0.89 -15.25 6.71
C LEU A 14 -1.82 -15.47 7.92
N ARG A 15 -1.89 -14.55 8.87
CA ARG A 15 -2.81 -14.67 10.03
C ARG A 15 -4.01 -13.75 9.86
N MET A 16 -4.96 -14.16 9.04
CA MET A 16 -6.29 -13.52 8.97
C MET A 16 -7.28 -14.31 9.83
N THR A 17 -7.53 -13.82 11.04
CA THR A 17 -8.74 -14.19 11.77
C THR A 17 -9.83 -13.22 11.34
N ASN A 18 -10.77 -13.67 10.50
CA ASN A 18 -11.97 -12.90 10.17
C ASN A 18 -12.84 -12.72 11.41
N SER A 19 -13.41 -11.54 11.59
CA SER A 19 -14.48 -11.31 12.55
C SER A 19 -15.68 -12.23 12.23
N GLU A 20 -16.25 -12.88 13.24
CA GLU A 20 -17.47 -13.71 13.10
C GLU A 20 -18.71 -12.88 12.71
N ILE A 21 -18.65 -11.54 12.87
CA ILE A 21 -19.76 -10.65 12.57
C ILE A 21 -19.82 -10.41 11.05
N LYS A 22 -20.94 -10.83 10.46
CA LYS A 22 -21.22 -10.53 9.05
C LYS A 22 -21.59 -9.07 8.89
N ILE A 23 -20.74 -8.32 8.19
CA ILE A 23 -20.97 -6.90 7.89
C ILE A 23 -21.89 -6.82 6.67
N THR A 24 -23.11 -6.30 6.86
CA THR A 24 -24.15 -6.16 5.82
C THR A 24 -24.52 -4.69 5.63
N ALA A 25 -25.20 -4.37 4.54
CA ALA A 25 -25.73 -3.02 4.30
C ALA A 25 -26.69 -2.58 5.43
N ASP A 26 -27.53 -3.51 5.93
CA ASP A 26 -28.44 -3.22 7.03
C ASP A 26 -27.69 -2.86 8.32
N LEU A 27 -26.62 -3.60 8.65
CA LEU A 27 -25.78 -3.28 9.81
C LEU A 27 -25.16 -1.88 9.67
N VAL A 28 -24.61 -1.57 8.49
CA VAL A 28 -24.03 -0.23 8.23
C VAL A 28 -25.07 0.87 8.35
N HIS A 29 -26.27 0.62 7.79
CA HIS A 29 -27.38 1.57 7.89
C HIS A 29 -27.84 1.79 9.34
N ASP A 30 -28.00 0.71 10.12
CA ASP A 30 -28.37 0.80 11.54
C ASP A 30 -27.35 1.59 12.37
N LEU A 31 -26.03 1.35 12.12
CA LEU A 31 -24.96 2.08 12.79
C LEU A 31 -24.94 3.57 12.40
N LEU A 32 -25.21 3.90 11.14
CA LEU A 32 -25.37 5.29 10.70
C LEU A 32 -26.58 5.94 11.37
N GLN A 33 -27.73 5.27 11.41
CA GLN A 33 -28.93 5.76 12.09
C GLN A 33 -28.67 6.04 13.59
N GLU A 34 -27.92 5.18 14.25
CA GLU A 34 -27.64 5.27 15.69
C GLU A 34 -26.64 6.39 16.00
N GLN A 35 -25.56 6.54 15.19
CA GLN A 35 -24.42 7.38 15.54
C GLN A 35 -24.23 8.61 14.64
N HIS A 36 -24.69 8.57 13.40
CA HIS A 36 -24.56 9.63 12.40
C HIS A 36 -25.85 9.81 11.59
N PRO A 37 -26.98 10.16 12.23
CA PRO A 37 -28.29 10.19 11.59
C PRO A 37 -28.38 11.18 10.42
N ASP A 38 -27.54 12.22 10.41
CA ASP A 38 -27.39 13.16 9.30
C ASP A 38 -26.88 12.52 8.00
N LEU A 39 -26.22 11.39 8.08
CA LEU A 39 -25.68 10.63 6.93
C LEU A 39 -26.51 9.38 6.59
N ALA A 40 -27.44 8.97 7.45
CA ALA A 40 -28.18 7.71 7.30
C ALA A 40 -29.11 7.67 6.07
N GLY A 41 -29.49 8.85 5.54
CA GLY A 41 -30.30 8.95 4.32
C GLY A 41 -29.52 8.75 3.00
N LEU A 42 -28.20 8.66 3.05
CA LEU A 42 -27.37 8.48 1.86
C LEU A 42 -27.42 7.04 1.35
N ALA A 43 -27.31 6.87 0.04
CA ALA A 43 -27.26 5.54 -0.58
C ALA A 43 -26.00 4.76 -0.15
N ILE A 44 -26.16 3.48 0.22
CA ILE A 44 -25.08 2.60 0.64
C ILE A 44 -24.86 1.54 -0.43
N ARG A 45 -23.61 1.36 -0.88
CA ARG A 45 -23.22 0.32 -1.84
C ARG A 45 -21.93 -0.33 -1.39
N GLU A 46 -21.88 -1.66 -1.35
CA GLU A 46 -20.67 -2.41 -1.04
C GLU A 46 -19.61 -2.17 -2.12
N VAL A 47 -18.37 -1.93 -1.69
CA VAL A 47 -17.20 -1.83 -2.57
C VAL A 47 -16.42 -3.13 -2.47
N ALA A 48 -16.21 -3.78 -3.62
CA ALA A 48 -15.42 -5.00 -3.68
C ALA A 48 -13.96 -4.74 -3.28
N GLY A 49 -13.35 -5.68 -2.59
CA GLY A 49 -11.96 -5.58 -2.17
C GLY A 49 -11.80 -5.26 -0.68
N GLY A 50 -10.70 -4.60 -0.35
CA GLY A 50 -10.31 -4.37 1.03
C GLY A 50 -9.77 -5.63 1.72
N TRP A 51 -8.62 -5.51 2.38
CA TRP A 51 -8.02 -6.60 3.13
C TRP A 51 -8.44 -6.54 4.60
N ASP A 52 -8.10 -5.43 5.22
CA ASP A 52 -8.36 -5.20 6.63
C ASP A 52 -9.77 -4.68 6.92
N ASN A 53 -10.40 -4.02 5.94
CA ASN A 53 -11.69 -3.40 6.08
C ASN A 53 -12.67 -3.86 4.98
N GLN A 54 -13.93 -4.05 5.32
CA GLN A 54 -15.02 -4.01 4.36
C GLN A 54 -15.40 -2.57 4.10
N GLN A 55 -15.48 -2.19 2.83
CA GLN A 55 -15.76 -0.82 2.43
C GLN A 55 -17.15 -0.69 1.83
N TRP A 56 -17.80 0.42 2.13
CA TRP A 56 -19.11 0.77 1.62
C TRP A 56 -19.07 2.20 1.09
N ARG A 57 -19.43 2.39 -0.18
CA ARG A 57 -19.68 3.71 -0.71
C ARG A 57 -20.89 4.31 -0.01
N LEU A 58 -20.80 5.54 0.47
CA LEU A 58 -21.87 6.28 1.14
C LEU A 58 -22.14 7.57 0.36
N GLY A 59 -23.24 7.60 -0.38
CA GLY A 59 -23.49 8.65 -1.36
C GLY A 59 -22.38 8.70 -2.42
N ASP A 60 -22.06 9.90 -2.90
CA ASP A 60 -21.07 10.11 -3.93
C ASP A 60 -19.69 10.56 -3.42
N GLU A 61 -19.61 11.00 -2.18
CA GLU A 61 -18.41 11.66 -1.63
C GLU A 61 -17.77 10.95 -0.45
N LEU A 62 -18.43 9.91 0.11
CA LEU A 62 -18.00 9.26 1.33
C LEU A 62 -17.83 7.75 1.17
N ALA A 63 -17.07 7.16 2.09
CA ALA A 63 -16.97 5.72 2.27
C ALA A 63 -17.00 5.35 3.76
N VAL A 64 -17.73 4.30 4.10
CA VAL A 64 -17.69 3.67 5.42
C VAL A 64 -16.67 2.52 5.38
N ARG A 65 -15.77 2.46 6.36
CA ARG A 65 -14.76 1.41 6.50
C ARG A 65 -15.01 0.62 7.79
N MET A 66 -15.39 -0.64 7.62
CA MET A 66 -15.74 -1.56 8.69
C MET A 66 -14.62 -2.57 8.91
N PRO A 67 -13.95 -2.59 10.09
CA PRO A 67 -12.85 -3.49 10.39
C PRO A 67 -13.23 -4.97 10.31
N ARG A 68 -12.44 -5.74 9.53
CA ARG A 68 -12.55 -7.20 9.42
C ARG A 68 -11.49 -7.91 10.26
N THR A 69 -10.25 -7.40 10.25
CA THR A 69 -9.13 -8.00 10.96
C THR A 69 -8.92 -7.37 12.34
N GLU A 70 -8.14 -8.03 13.18
CA GLU A 70 -7.82 -7.51 14.51
C GLU A 70 -6.90 -6.28 14.47
N ARG A 71 -6.08 -6.13 13.43
CA ARG A 71 -5.20 -4.97 13.28
C ARG A 71 -5.90 -3.74 12.70
N ALA A 72 -7.02 -3.92 12.01
CA ALA A 72 -7.70 -2.84 11.30
C ALA A 72 -8.07 -1.62 12.16
N PRO A 73 -8.53 -1.76 13.42
CA PRO A 73 -8.78 -0.62 14.30
C PRO A 73 -7.54 0.23 14.57
N ASP A 74 -6.37 -0.38 14.71
CA ASP A 74 -5.11 0.34 14.91
C ASP A 74 -4.68 1.10 13.66
N LEU A 75 -4.86 0.51 12.49
CA LEU A 75 -4.62 1.15 11.21
C LEU A 75 -5.53 2.36 11.02
N GLN A 76 -6.84 2.22 11.30
CA GLN A 76 -7.79 3.32 11.21
C GLN A 76 -7.47 4.46 12.20
N ARG A 77 -7.09 4.15 13.45
CA ARG A 77 -6.65 5.17 14.43
C ARG A 77 -5.45 5.96 13.93
N LYS A 78 -4.50 5.29 13.28
CA LYS A 78 -3.33 5.92 12.66
C LYS A 78 -3.74 6.88 11.55
N GLU A 79 -4.60 6.44 10.63
CA GLU A 79 -5.13 7.28 9.57
C GLU A 79 -5.92 8.48 10.13
N CYS A 80 -6.79 8.28 11.10
CA CYS A 80 -7.56 9.35 11.74
C CYS A 80 -6.68 10.40 12.41
N ARG A 81 -5.54 10.00 12.95
CA ARG A 81 -4.59 10.93 13.59
C ARG A 81 -3.79 11.74 12.57
N TRP A 82 -3.30 11.10 11.51
CA TRP A 82 -2.25 11.69 10.69
C TRP A 82 -2.71 12.21 9.32
N LEU A 83 -3.74 11.62 8.72
CA LEU A 83 -4.23 12.10 7.42
C LEU A 83 -4.76 13.54 7.44
N PRO A 84 -5.46 14.01 8.48
CA PRO A 84 -5.84 15.42 8.55
C PRO A 84 -4.67 16.41 8.51
N VAL A 85 -3.47 15.97 8.95
CA VAL A 85 -2.26 16.79 8.94
C VAL A 85 -1.52 16.68 7.60
N LEU A 86 -1.52 15.49 6.99
CA LEU A 86 -0.80 15.20 5.75
C LEU A 86 -1.57 15.62 4.50
N ALA A 87 -2.85 15.33 4.43
CA ALA A 87 -3.69 15.54 3.25
C ALA A 87 -3.64 16.96 2.67
N PRO A 88 -3.65 18.05 3.48
CA PRO A 88 -3.61 19.41 2.94
C PRO A 88 -2.36 19.76 2.12
N ARG A 89 -1.26 19.02 2.27
CA ARG A 89 0.00 19.24 1.54
C ARG A 89 0.17 18.34 0.32
N LEU A 90 -0.66 17.28 0.21
CA LEU A 90 -0.54 16.29 -0.86
C LEU A 90 -1.20 16.80 -2.15
N PRO A 91 -0.52 16.71 -3.30
CA PRO A 91 -1.06 17.21 -4.58
C PRO A 91 -2.11 16.30 -5.21
N LEU A 92 -2.29 15.09 -4.69
CA LEU A 92 -3.36 14.17 -5.08
C LEU A 92 -4.36 13.99 -3.95
N PRO A 93 -5.65 13.78 -4.25
CA PRO A 93 -6.65 13.39 -3.29
C PRO A 93 -6.24 12.11 -2.53
N VAL A 94 -6.48 12.14 -1.22
CA VAL A 94 -6.34 10.98 -0.34
C VAL A 94 -7.59 10.88 0.55
N PRO A 95 -7.94 9.70 1.08
CA PRO A 95 -9.04 9.58 2.02
C PRO A 95 -8.77 10.40 3.28
N VAL A 96 -9.73 11.23 3.69
CA VAL A 96 -9.64 12.01 4.93
C VAL A 96 -10.77 11.57 5.87
N PRO A 97 -10.51 11.32 7.16
CA PRO A 97 -11.55 10.95 8.11
C PRO A 97 -12.54 12.10 8.31
N VAL A 98 -13.84 11.79 8.18
CA VAL A 98 -14.96 12.73 8.34
C VAL A 98 -15.66 12.48 9.67
N ARG A 99 -15.88 11.20 10.03
CA ARG A 99 -16.50 10.76 11.28
C ARG A 99 -15.84 9.48 11.78
N ILE A 100 -15.93 9.26 13.06
CA ILE A 100 -15.55 8.01 13.73
C ILE A 100 -16.82 7.44 14.36
N GLY A 101 -17.08 6.16 14.09
CA GLY A 101 -18.13 5.42 14.76
C GLY A 101 -17.53 4.65 15.94
N GLU A 102 -18.21 4.72 17.07
CA GLU A 102 -17.81 4.07 18.30
C GLU A 102 -18.26 2.59 18.35
N PRO A 103 -17.56 1.75 19.09
CA PRO A 103 -17.99 0.38 19.34
C PRO A 103 -19.39 0.36 19.98
N SER A 104 -20.25 -0.54 19.52
CA SER A 104 -21.60 -0.76 20.07
C SER A 104 -21.87 -2.24 20.24
N VAL A 105 -23.02 -2.57 20.84
CA VAL A 105 -23.48 -3.98 20.95
C VAL A 105 -23.67 -4.61 19.56
N ARG A 106 -24.04 -3.82 18.54
CA ARG A 106 -24.23 -4.28 17.16
C ARG A 106 -22.91 -4.55 16.46
N PHE A 107 -21.89 -3.73 16.73
CA PHE A 107 -20.55 -3.85 16.15
C PHE A 107 -19.49 -3.43 17.18
N PRO A 108 -18.73 -4.37 17.76
CA PRO A 108 -17.85 -4.11 18.92
C PRO A 108 -16.47 -3.55 18.54
N LYS A 109 -16.29 -3.05 17.31
CA LYS A 109 -15.07 -2.41 16.84
C LYS A 109 -15.37 -0.95 16.44
N PRO A 110 -14.42 -0.02 16.62
CA PRO A 110 -14.55 1.30 16.03
C PRO A 110 -14.56 1.19 14.50
N TRP A 111 -15.22 2.10 13.83
CA TRP A 111 -15.31 2.18 12.37
C TRP A 111 -15.20 3.61 11.91
N THR A 112 -14.97 3.86 10.62
CA THR A 112 -14.70 5.22 10.14
C THR A 112 -15.51 5.56 8.91
N ILE A 113 -15.86 6.85 8.78
CA ILE A 113 -16.37 7.45 7.55
C ILE A 113 -15.25 8.35 7.02
N MET A 114 -14.83 8.10 5.77
CA MET A 114 -13.76 8.80 5.09
C MET A 114 -14.32 9.50 3.85
N THR A 115 -13.62 10.51 3.34
CA THR A 115 -13.90 11.02 1.99
C THR A 115 -13.60 9.93 0.96
N TRP A 116 -14.41 9.90 -0.10
CA TRP A 116 -14.16 9.03 -1.25
C TRP A 116 -13.15 9.68 -2.21
N VAL A 117 -12.19 8.89 -2.69
CA VAL A 117 -11.26 9.31 -3.74
C VAL A 117 -11.80 8.82 -5.09
N PRO A 118 -12.17 9.74 -6.01
CA PRO A 118 -12.75 9.35 -7.30
C PRO A 118 -11.74 8.70 -8.24
N GLY A 119 -12.21 7.75 -9.04
CA GLY A 119 -11.43 7.03 -10.05
C GLY A 119 -11.47 5.53 -9.81
N GLU A 120 -10.72 4.77 -10.62
CA GLU A 120 -10.63 3.31 -10.56
C GLU A 120 -9.25 2.88 -10.04
N PRO A 121 -9.16 1.88 -9.14
CA PRO A 121 -7.87 1.32 -8.73
C PRO A 121 -7.10 0.79 -9.95
N LEU A 122 -5.78 1.02 -9.97
CA LEU A 122 -4.92 0.71 -11.12
C LEU A 122 -4.86 -0.79 -11.46
N ASP A 123 -5.19 -1.68 -10.52
CA ASP A 123 -5.27 -3.13 -10.80
C ASP A 123 -6.50 -3.53 -11.65
N TYR A 124 -7.44 -2.59 -11.88
CA TYR A 124 -8.59 -2.75 -12.78
C TYR A 124 -8.50 -1.90 -14.04
N THR A 125 -7.52 -1.03 -14.16
CA THR A 125 -7.38 -0.10 -15.29
C THR A 125 -5.91 0.03 -15.71
N SER A 126 -5.57 1.03 -16.55
CA SER A 126 -4.21 1.26 -16.99
C SER A 126 -3.87 2.74 -17.09
N ILE A 127 -2.58 3.05 -16.95
CA ILE A 127 -2.02 4.37 -17.19
C ILE A 127 -1.67 4.47 -18.68
N SER A 128 -2.27 5.42 -19.40
CA SER A 128 -1.95 5.73 -20.80
C SER A 128 -1.07 6.98 -20.96
N ARG A 129 -0.99 7.83 -19.92
CA ARG A 129 -0.19 9.06 -19.90
C ARG A 129 1.02 8.87 -18.98
N GLY A 130 1.98 8.00 -19.39
CA GLY A 130 3.08 7.54 -18.56
C GLY A 130 3.96 8.65 -17.99
N ASP A 131 4.38 9.61 -18.82
CA ASP A 131 5.22 10.74 -18.37
C ASP A 131 4.51 11.62 -17.34
N HIS A 132 3.24 11.90 -17.59
CA HIS A 132 2.45 12.68 -16.63
C HIS A 132 2.23 11.92 -15.32
N ALA A 133 2.02 10.61 -15.39
CA ALA A 133 1.90 9.77 -14.21
C ALA A 133 3.20 9.74 -13.40
N ALA A 134 4.37 9.68 -14.07
CA ALA A 134 5.68 9.77 -13.43
C ALA A 134 5.86 11.09 -12.68
N ASP A 135 5.57 12.22 -13.35
CA ASP A 135 5.64 13.56 -12.75
C ASP A 135 4.69 13.68 -11.54
N THR A 136 3.47 13.17 -11.70
CA THR A 136 2.43 13.22 -10.65
C THR A 136 2.83 12.40 -9.42
N LEU A 137 3.31 11.16 -9.62
CA LEU A 137 3.77 10.31 -8.53
C LEU A 137 4.99 10.89 -7.83
N ALA A 138 5.96 11.40 -8.59
CA ALA A 138 7.15 12.04 -8.04
C ALA A 138 6.79 13.28 -7.20
N GLY A 139 5.90 14.13 -7.70
CA GLY A 139 5.39 15.29 -6.97
C GLY A 139 4.65 14.91 -5.69
N PHE A 140 3.83 13.85 -5.75
CA PHE A 140 3.13 13.32 -4.59
C PHE A 140 4.10 12.80 -3.53
N LEU A 141 5.08 11.97 -3.91
CA LEU A 141 6.04 11.42 -2.96
C LEU A 141 6.99 12.49 -2.41
N ARG A 142 7.37 13.49 -3.18
CA ARG A 142 8.13 14.65 -2.64
C ARG A 142 7.35 15.39 -1.56
N ALA A 143 6.04 15.55 -1.73
CA ALA A 143 5.19 16.22 -0.75
C ALA A 143 4.95 15.36 0.50
N LEU A 144 4.92 14.03 0.35
CA LEU A 144 4.76 13.07 1.44
C LEU A 144 6.07 12.86 2.22
N HIS A 145 7.20 12.66 1.53
CA HIS A 145 8.51 12.33 2.09
C HIS A 145 9.16 13.54 2.78
N VAL A 146 8.47 14.16 3.70
CA VAL A 146 9.00 15.17 4.61
C VAL A 146 9.37 14.52 5.94
N GLU A 147 10.30 15.12 6.68
CA GLU A 147 10.70 14.63 8.00
C GLU A 147 9.48 14.41 8.90
N ALA A 148 9.39 13.22 9.45
CA ALA A 148 8.30 12.82 10.32
C ALA A 148 8.60 13.23 11.77
N PRO A 149 7.60 13.67 12.55
CA PRO A 149 7.80 13.99 13.97
C PRO A 149 8.15 12.74 14.78
N ALA A 150 8.74 12.92 15.95
CA ALA A 150 9.18 11.81 16.80
C ALA A 150 8.05 10.86 17.23
N GLU A 151 6.81 11.36 17.25
CA GLU A 151 5.60 10.59 17.59
C GLU A 151 5.01 9.82 16.39
N ALA A 152 5.60 9.99 15.20
CA ALA A 152 5.15 9.27 14.02
C ALA A 152 5.29 7.75 14.23
N PRO A 153 4.35 6.95 13.68
CA PRO A 153 4.42 5.51 13.84
C PRO A 153 5.67 4.96 13.18
N ILE A 154 6.31 4.02 13.85
CA ILE A 154 7.37 3.19 13.27
C ILE A 154 6.77 1.85 12.86
N SER A 155 7.35 1.20 11.86
CA SER A 155 6.95 -0.14 11.46
C SER A 155 8.00 -1.17 11.91
N SER A 156 7.53 -2.33 12.36
CA SER A 156 8.40 -3.46 12.75
C SER A 156 8.78 -4.36 11.57
N ASP A 157 8.00 -4.31 10.50
CA ASP A 157 8.07 -5.21 9.35
C ASP A 157 8.21 -4.47 8.01
N ARG A 158 7.57 -3.30 7.86
CA ARG A 158 7.75 -2.41 6.73
C ARG A 158 8.81 -1.35 7.05
N GLY A 159 9.50 -0.84 6.05
CA GLY A 159 10.57 0.15 6.24
C GLY A 159 11.92 -0.44 6.66
N ALA A 160 12.00 -1.74 6.82
CA ALA A 160 13.27 -2.41 7.08
C ALA A 160 14.17 -2.42 5.84
N HIS A 161 15.48 -2.35 6.06
CA HIS A 161 16.45 -2.55 4.98
C HIS A 161 16.24 -3.89 4.27
N PRO A 162 16.44 -4.01 2.93
CA PRO A 162 16.26 -5.26 2.17
C PRO A 162 16.88 -6.49 2.85
N LYS A 163 18.06 -6.37 3.42
CA LYS A 163 18.73 -7.46 4.16
C LYS A 163 17.85 -8.08 5.26
N LYS A 164 17.02 -7.31 5.92
CA LYS A 164 16.11 -7.79 6.96
C LYS A 164 14.85 -8.46 6.40
N CYS A 165 14.60 -8.30 5.10
CA CYS A 165 13.46 -8.86 4.38
C CYS A 165 13.81 -10.13 3.58
N THR A 166 15.05 -10.65 3.69
CA THR A 166 15.56 -11.76 2.87
C THR A 166 14.72 -13.03 3.02
N ASP A 167 14.30 -13.39 4.22
CA ASP A 167 13.48 -14.59 4.44
C ASP A 167 12.12 -14.48 3.70
N GLY A 168 11.50 -13.29 3.73
CA GLY A 168 10.26 -13.02 2.99
C GLY A 168 10.48 -13.04 1.48
N PHE A 169 11.58 -12.44 1.01
CA PHE A 169 11.96 -12.50 -0.39
C PHE A 169 12.18 -13.94 -0.85
N ASP A 170 12.95 -14.74 -0.14
CA ASP A 170 13.23 -16.13 -0.49
C ASP A 170 11.96 -16.99 -0.52
N HIS A 171 11.04 -16.77 0.42
CA HIS A 171 9.75 -17.43 0.42
C HIS A 171 8.95 -17.14 -0.87
N PHE A 172 8.81 -15.87 -1.25
CA PHE A 172 8.07 -15.48 -2.46
C PHE A 172 8.82 -15.91 -3.72
N PHE A 173 10.16 -15.77 -3.74
CA PHE A 173 11.02 -16.17 -4.84
C PHE A 173 10.83 -17.65 -5.19
N GLN A 174 10.91 -18.53 -4.20
CA GLN A 174 10.72 -19.97 -4.40
C GLN A 174 9.30 -20.31 -4.89
N ALA A 175 8.30 -19.54 -4.46
CA ALA A 175 6.91 -19.81 -4.79
C ALA A 175 6.54 -19.42 -6.24
N VAL A 176 7.13 -18.33 -6.80
CA VAL A 176 6.58 -17.73 -8.01
C VAL A 176 7.58 -17.43 -9.12
N VAL A 177 8.91 -17.50 -8.89
CA VAL A 177 9.90 -17.13 -9.91
C VAL A 177 10.14 -18.29 -10.88
N PRO A 178 9.94 -18.07 -12.20
CA PRO A 178 10.34 -19.05 -13.21
C PRO A 178 11.86 -19.21 -13.28
N GLY A 179 12.37 -20.44 -13.47
CA GLY A 179 13.81 -20.72 -13.51
C GLY A 179 14.60 -19.89 -14.52
N GLY A 180 13.98 -19.50 -15.64
CA GLY A 180 14.66 -18.74 -16.70
C GLY A 180 15.03 -17.29 -16.36
N ILE A 181 14.51 -16.72 -15.25
CA ILE A 181 14.81 -15.34 -14.78
C ILE A 181 15.33 -15.32 -13.34
N ALA A 182 15.54 -16.49 -12.75
CA ALA A 182 15.88 -16.60 -11.34
C ALA A 182 17.19 -15.87 -10.99
N ASP A 183 18.21 -16.02 -11.82
CA ASP A 183 19.51 -15.38 -11.60
C ASP A 183 19.40 -13.86 -11.70
N ASP A 184 18.65 -13.34 -12.67
CA ASP A 184 18.44 -11.88 -12.83
C ASP A 184 17.71 -11.28 -11.62
N VAL A 185 16.68 -11.96 -11.13
CA VAL A 185 15.94 -11.53 -9.93
C VAL A 185 16.84 -11.54 -8.70
N ARG A 186 17.70 -12.58 -8.56
CA ARG A 186 18.64 -12.68 -7.45
C ARG A 186 19.70 -11.57 -7.51
N VAL A 187 20.24 -11.26 -8.67
CA VAL A 187 21.20 -10.16 -8.85
C VAL A 187 20.61 -8.82 -8.37
N VAL A 188 19.36 -8.51 -8.74
CA VAL A 188 18.69 -7.29 -8.28
C VAL A 188 18.50 -7.27 -6.76
N TRP A 189 18.14 -8.42 -6.18
CA TRP A 189 17.97 -8.52 -4.73
C TRP A 189 19.28 -8.36 -3.98
N ASP A 190 20.33 -9.07 -4.40
CA ASP A 190 21.64 -9.05 -3.75
C ASP A 190 22.29 -7.65 -3.84
N ASP A 191 22.08 -6.93 -4.94
CA ASP A 191 22.50 -5.54 -5.09
C ASP A 191 21.81 -4.62 -4.07
N ALA A 192 20.51 -4.78 -3.86
CA ALA A 192 19.76 -4.02 -2.87
C ALA A 192 20.15 -4.37 -1.42
N VAL A 193 20.45 -5.65 -1.15
CA VAL A 193 20.94 -6.13 0.16
C VAL A 193 22.33 -5.56 0.47
N ALA A 194 23.18 -5.39 -0.55
CA ALA A 194 24.51 -4.82 -0.42
C ALA A 194 24.52 -3.28 -0.33
N ALA A 195 23.41 -2.61 -0.67
CA ALA A 195 23.34 -1.15 -0.56
C ALA A 195 23.38 -0.71 0.91
N PRO A 196 23.99 0.44 1.24
CA PRO A 196 23.98 1.01 2.61
C PRO A 196 22.56 1.22 3.15
N GLU A 197 22.41 1.13 4.48
CA GLU A 197 21.15 1.50 5.16
C GLU A 197 20.89 3.02 4.99
N TRP A 198 19.62 3.41 5.16
CA TRP A 198 19.24 4.81 5.20
C TRP A 198 19.73 5.49 6.48
N GLU A 199 20.53 6.54 6.34
CA GLU A 199 21.09 7.31 7.47
C GLU A 199 20.45 8.70 7.61
N GLY A 200 19.54 9.06 6.69
CA GLY A 200 18.81 10.33 6.77
C GLY A 200 17.73 10.33 7.86
N PRO A 201 17.14 11.51 8.13
CA PRO A 201 16.00 11.57 9.04
C PRO A 201 14.86 10.71 8.53
N PRO A 202 14.08 10.06 9.44
CA PRO A 202 12.91 9.30 9.03
C PRO A 202 11.88 10.24 8.38
N VAL A 203 11.42 9.89 7.18
CA VAL A 203 10.39 10.62 6.47
C VAL A 203 9.06 9.89 6.54
N TRP A 204 7.95 10.61 6.31
CA TRP A 204 6.66 9.95 6.13
C TRP A 204 6.69 9.04 4.91
N VAL A 205 6.26 7.80 5.08
CA VAL A 205 6.18 6.77 4.05
C VAL A 205 4.76 6.20 4.04
N HIS A 206 4.15 6.07 2.87
CA HIS A 206 2.86 5.39 2.72
C HIS A 206 2.95 3.91 3.13
N GLY A 207 4.04 3.26 2.75
CA GLY A 207 4.39 1.89 3.17
C GLY A 207 3.75 0.78 2.35
N ASP A 208 2.68 1.04 1.60
CA ASP A 208 1.93 0.02 0.85
C ASP A 208 1.53 0.45 -0.57
N LEU A 209 2.39 1.20 -1.25
CA LEU A 209 2.12 1.59 -2.63
C LEU A 209 2.21 0.38 -3.58
N HIS A 210 1.07 0.06 -4.18
CA HIS A 210 0.90 -0.94 -5.22
C HIS A 210 -0.36 -0.62 -6.06
N PRO A 211 -0.63 -1.30 -7.19
CA PRO A 211 -1.71 -0.91 -8.11
C PRO A 211 -3.09 -0.75 -7.47
N ALA A 212 -3.46 -1.58 -6.49
CA ALA A 212 -4.78 -1.47 -5.86
C ALA A 212 -4.92 -0.26 -4.91
N ASN A 213 -3.80 0.38 -4.51
CA ASN A 213 -3.79 1.56 -3.63
C ASN A 213 -3.55 2.88 -4.37
N VAL A 214 -3.50 2.82 -5.71
CA VAL A 214 -3.38 3.99 -6.59
C VAL A 214 -4.61 4.08 -7.48
N VAL A 215 -5.24 5.24 -7.49
CA VAL A 215 -6.46 5.50 -8.25
C VAL A 215 -6.12 6.25 -9.53
N VAL A 216 -6.78 5.87 -10.63
CA VAL A 216 -6.56 6.40 -11.99
C VAL A 216 -7.86 6.97 -12.53
N SER A 217 -7.77 8.12 -13.19
CA SER A 217 -8.79 8.75 -14.01
C SER A 217 -8.10 9.41 -15.22
N ASP A 218 -8.76 9.45 -16.36
CA ASP A 218 -8.24 10.09 -17.59
C ASP A 218 -6.83 9.62 -17.98
N GLY A 219 -6.54 8.35 -17.73
CA GLY A 219 -5.27 7.70 -18.10
C GLY A 219 -4.06 8.12 -17.26
N THR A 220 -4.26 8.77 -16.12
CA THR A 220 -3.20 9.16 -15.18
C THR A 220 -3.62 8.98 -13.71
N LEU A 221 -2.71 9.17 -12.77
CA LEU A 221 -3.01 9.08 -11.35
C LEU A 221 -3.96 10.20 -10.93
N SER A 222 -5.01 9.85 -10.21
CA SER A 222 -6.02 10.78 -9.66
C SER A 222 -6.13 10.72 -8.14
N GLY A 223 -5.48 9.77 -7.47
CA GLY A 223 -5.47 9.68 -6.02
C GLY A 223 -4.65 8.52 -5.49
N VAL A 224 -4.41 8.54 -4.18
CA VAL A 224 -3.73 7.47 -3.43
C VAL A 224 -4.59 7.12 -2.22
N ILE A 225 -4.79 5.82 -1.96
CA ILE A 225 -5.66 5.33 -0.90
C ILE A 225 -4.94 4.32 0.01
N ASP A 226 -5.56 4.01 1.14
CA ASP A 226 -5.11 3.00 2.12
C ASP A 226 -3.77 3.35 2.81
N PHE A 227 -3.80 4.38 3.64
CA PHE A 227 -2.67 4.85 4.44
C PHE A 227 -2.50 4.10 5.79
N GLY A 228 -3.26 3.04 6.01
CA GLY A 228 -3.22 2.28 7.26
C GLY A 228 -1.82 1.78 7.65
N ASP A 229 -1.00 1.47 6.67
CA ASP A 229 0.37 1.01 6.87
C ASP A 229 1.43 2.12 6.85
N MET A 230 1.04 3.41 6.87
CA MET A 230 1.98 4.53 6.91
C MET A 230 2.91 4.47 8.14
N PHE A 231 4.14 4.91 7.96
CA PHE A 231 5.16 4.96 9.02
C PHE A 231 6.21 6.04 8.75
N ALA A 232 7.10 6.27 9.73
CA ALA A 232 8.29 7.09 9.58
C ALA A 232 9.51 6.20 9.29
N GLY A 233 10.23 6.43 8.16
CA GLY A 233 11.38 5.59 7.79
C GLY A 233 12.06 5.94 6.48
N ASP A 234 12.65 4.91 5.85
CA ASP A 234 13.37 5.00 4.57
C ASP A 234 12.40 5.20 3.40
N PRO A 235 12.53 6.28 2.61
CA PRO A 235 11.69 6.55 1.45
C PRO A 235 11.78 5.46 0.36
N ALA A 236 12.81 4.63 0.35
CA ALA A 236 13.00 3.56 -0.63
C ALA A 236 11.77 2.62 -0.73
N TRP A 237 11.01 2.45 0.37
CA TRP A 237 9.78 1.66 0.39
C TRP A 237 8.71 2.16 -0.56
N ASP A 238 8.53 3.47 -0.64
CA ASP A 238 7.56 4.07 -1.56
C ASP A 238 8.16 4.29 -2.95
N LEU A 239 9.46 4.58 -3.05
CA LEU A 239 10.14 4.75 -4.32
C LEU A 239 10.14 3.48 -5.18
N ALA A 240 9.94 2.31 -4.58
CA ALA A 240 9.65 1.05 -5.28
C ALA A 240 8.45 1.17 -6.25
N ALA A 241 7.52 2.10 -6.00
CA ALA A 241 6.37 2.37 -6.86
C ALA A 241 6.76 2.83 -8.28
N ALA A 242 7.98 3.33 -8.50
CA ALA A 242 8.50 3.65 -9.83
C ALA A 242 8.44 2.44 -10.79
N TRP A 243 8.60 1.23 -10.28
CA TRP A 243 8.50 0.00 -11.07
C TRP A 243 7.20 -0.76 -10.84
N VAL A 244 6.61 -0.64 -9.64
CA VAL A 244 5.41 -1.40 -9.29
C VAL A 244 4.14 -0.76 -9.86
N VAL A 245 4.09 0.57 -9.92
CA VAL A 245 2.91 1.35 -10.30
C VAL A 245 3.02 1.91 -11.73
N LEU A 246 4.16 2.54 -12.06
CA LEU A 246 4.31 3.26 -13.32
C LEU A 246 4.48 2.31 -14.52
N PRO A 247 4.09 2.73 -15.74
CA PRO A 247 4.31 1.95 -16.94
C PRO A 247 5.81 1.83 -17.29
N ALA A 248 6.12 0.90 -18.21
CA ALA A 248 7.48 0.69 -18.66
C ALA A 248 8.12 1.97 -19.22
N GLY A 249 9.39 2.23 -18.87
CA GLY A 249 10.14 3.40 -19.30
C GLY A 249 9.92 4.67 -18.46
N ALA A 250 8.93 4.71 -17.58
CA ALA A 250 8.60 5.91 -16.80
C ALA A 250 9.48 6.10 -15.53
N ALA A 251 10.21 5.07 -15.10
CA ALA A 251 10.99 5.12 -13.86
C ALA A 251 12.11 6.17 -13.90
N SER A 252 12.85 6.31 -15.02
CA SER A 252 13.91 7.32 -15.15
C SER A 252 13.35 8.72 -14.95
N ARG A 253 12.28 9.07 -15.68
CA ARG A 253 11.60 10.36 -15.55
C ARG A 253 11.11 10.60 -14.11
N PHE A 254 10.56 9.57 -13.47
CA PHE A 254 10.13 9.67 -12.08
C PHE A 254 11.29 10.06 -11.15
N PHE A 255 12.45 9.40 -11.26
CA PHE A 255 13.61 9.73 -10.42
C PHE A 255 14.21 11.09 -10.75
N ASP A 256 14.22 11.51 -12.02
CA ASP A 256 14.66 12.85 -12.42
C ASP A 256 13.80 13.95 -11.77
N VAL A 257 12.46 13.75 -11.74
CA VAL A 257 11.51 14.70 -11.13
C VAL A 257 11.52 14.60 -9.61
N TYR A 258 11.63 13.41 -9.04
CA TYR A 258 11.72 13.23 -7.59
C TYR A 258 13.00 13.87 -7.01
N ALA A 259 14.13 13.71 -7.66
CA ALA A 259 15.42 14.39 -7.46
C ALA A 259 16.07 14.28 -6.06
N HIS A 260 15.47 13.60 -5.09
CA HIS A 260 15.98 13.46 -3.73
C HIS A 260 16.50 12.04 -3.39
N ALA A 261 16.50 11.13 -4.37
CA ALA A 261 17.04 9.79 -4.20
C ALA A 261 18.48 9.73 -4.71
N ASP A 262 19.40 9.32 -3.86
CA ASP A 262 20.74 8.93 -4.26
C ASP A 262 20.76 7.50 -4.86
N GLU A 263 21.88 7.11 -5.44
CA GLU A 263 22.06 5.80 -6.04
C GLU A 263 21.76 4.66 -5.05
N THR A 264 22.17 4.81 -3.79
CA THR A 264 21.98 3.76 -2.78
C THR A 264 20.51 3.59 -2.41
N THR A 265 19.76 4.68 -2.34
CA THR A 265 18.30 4.66 -2.14
C THR A 265 17.58 4.04 -3.31
N ILE A 266 18.01 4.33 -4.55
CA ILE A 266 17.44 3.74 -5.77
C ILE A 266 17.69 2.23 -5.81
N ARG A 267 18.89 1.77 -5.45
CA ARG A 267 19.21 0.34 -5.36
C ARG A 267 18.31 -0.39 -4.37
N ARG A 268 18.12 0.17 -3.15
CA ARG A 268 17.18 -0.39 -2.17
C ARG A 268 15.75 -0.41 -2.70
N ALA A 269 15.29 0.69 -3.30
CA ALA A 269 13.95 0.80 -3.88
C ALA A 269 13.70 -0.23 -4.99
N ARG A 270 14.70 -0.49 -5.84
CA ARG A 270 14.62 -1.49 -6.92
C ARG A 270 14.48 -2.92 -6.37
N GLY A 271 15.24 -3.29 -5.34
CA GLY A 271 15.09 -4.58 -4.67
C GLY A 271 13.76 -4.73 -3.96
N LEU A 272 13.28 -3.66 -3.31
CA LEU A 272 11.94 -3.64 -2.70
C LEU A 272 10.82 -3.73 -3.74
N ALA A 273 11.03 -3.18 -4.95
CA ALA A 273 10.11 -3.37 -6.06
C ALA A 273 10.08 -4.82 -6.54
N ALA A 274 11.24 -5.52 -6.58
CA ALA A 274 11.26 -6.96 -6.83
C ALA A 274 10.48 -7.73 -5.76
N LEU A 275 10.73 -7.48 -4.48
CA LEU A 275 10.01 -8.10 -3.36
C LEU A 275 8.48 -7.90 -3.48
N LYS A 276 8.03 -6.66 -3.69
CA LYS A 276 6.60 -6.33 -3.87
C LYS A 276 6.02 -7.04 -5.10
N SER A 277 6.77 -7.11 -6.20
CA SER A 277 6.34 -7.81 -7.42
C SER A 277 6.10 -9.29 -7.17
N LEU A 278 7.01 -9.97 -6.46
CA LEU A 278 6.87 -11.39 -6.11
C LEU A 278 5.67 -11.62 -5.18
N PHE A 279 5.45 -10.73 -4.21
CA PHE A 279 4.26 -10.78 -3.35
C PHE A 279 2.97 -10.66 -4.17
N LEU A 280 2.87 -9.68 -5.07
CA LEU A 280 1.70 -9.51 -5.94
C LEU A 280 1.46 -10.76 -6.81
N MET A 281 2.53 -11.36 -7.35
CA MET A 281 2.44 -12.60 -8.12
C MET A 281 1.89 -13.76 -7.29
N LEU A 282 2.34 -13.91 -6.05
CA LEU A 282 1.85 -14.97 -5.14
C LEU A 282 0.38 -14.75 -4.78
N MET A 283 -0.01 -13.52 -4.46
CA MET A 283 -1.42 -13.19 -4.18
C MET A 283 -2.31 -13.42 -5.41
N GLY A 284 -1.79 -13.15 -6.60
CA GLY A 284 -2.47 -13.48 -7.86
C GLY A 284 -2.69 -14.97 -8.02
N GLN A 285 -1.65 -15.79 -7.84
CA GLN A 285 -1.77 -17.26 -7.91
C GLN A 285 -2.73 -17.82 -6.86
N ASN A 286 -2.73 -17.25 -5.66
CA ASN A 286 -3.70 -17.64 -4.61
C ASN A 286 -5.12 -17.29 -5.04
N GLY A 287 -5.33 -16.13 -5.68
CA GLY A 287 -6.62 -15.73 -6.23
C GLY A 287 -7.12 -16.67 -7.32
N ASP A 288 -6.25 -17.05 -8.26
CA ASP A 288 -6.57 -18.00 -9.33
C ASP A 288 -6.97 -19.40 -8.79
N ARG A 289 -6.44 -19.75 -7.60
CA ARG A 289 -6.77 -21.01 -6.89
C ARG A 289 -7.96 -20.87 -5.95
N GLY A 290 -8.58 -19.70 -5.82
CA GLY A 290 -9.68 -19.44 -4.89
C GLY A 290 -9.28 -19.48 -3.41
N LEU A 291 -7.99 -19.30 -3.09
CA LEU A 291 -7.50 -19.31 -1.71
C LEU A 291 -7.85 -17.99 -0.99
N PRO A 292 -8.09 -18.06 0.34
CA PRO A 292 -8.38 -16.87 1.13
C PRO A 292 -7.32 -15.77 0.98
N GLY A 293 -7.75 -14.52 0.82
CA GLY A 293 -6.86 -13.37 0.61
C GLY A 293 -6.26 -13.27 -0.78
N GLY A 294 -6.48 -14.24 -1.68
CA GLY A 294 -6.00 -14.19 -3.06
C GLY A 294 -6.66 -13.08 -3.88
N LYS A 295 -5.90 -12.51 -4.79
CA LYS A 295 -6.30 -11.36 -5.64
C LYS A 295 -5.90 -11.64 -7.10
N PRO A 296 -6.79 -12.17 -7.95
CA PRO A 296 -6.43 -12.55 -9.33
C PRO A 296 -5.82 -11.42 -10.15
N THR A 297 -6.31 -10.18 -9.99
CA THR A 297 -5.79 -8.99 -10.69
C THR A 297 -4.34 -8.68 -10.39
N TRP A 298 -3.84 -9.10 -9.21
CA TRP A 298 -2.48 -8.78 -8.77
C TRP A 298 -1.39 -9.63 -9.46
N GLY A 299 -1.72 -10.82 -9.93
CA GLY A 299 -0.77 -11.68 -10.63
C GLY A 299 -0.18 -11.05 -11.90
N PRO A 300 -1.01 -10.60 -12.85
CA PRO A 300 -0.55 -9.87 -14.04
C PRO A 300 0.21 -8.58 -13.68
N ALA A 301 -0.27 -7.82 -12.71
CA ALA A 301 0.36 -6.58 -12.25
C ALA A 301 1.77 -6.86 -11.67
N GLY A 302 1.92 -7.90 -10.84
CA GLY A 302 3.20 -8.30 -10.28
C GLY A 302 4.20 -8.77 -11.34
N ARG A 303 3.78 -9.56 -12.32
CA ARG A 303 4.64 -9.98 -13.45
C ARG A 303 5.14 -8.78 -14.26
N ALA A 304 4.23 -7.87 -14.61
CA ALA A 304 4.58 -6.66 -15.33
C ALA A 304 5.54 -5.76 -14.55
N ALA A 305 5.37 -5.66 -13.22
CA ALA A 305 6.26 -4.91 -12.34
C ALA A 305 7.65 -5.56 -12.29
N LEU A 306 7.73 -6.88 -12.12
CA LEU A 306 9.01 -7.61 -12.12
C LEU A 306 9.76 -7.43 -13.44
N ASP A 307 9.06 -7.52 -14.58
CA ASP A 307 9.65 -7.28 -15.90
C ASP A 307 10.25 -5.86 -16.02
N ARG A 308 9.57 -4.83 -15.49
CA ARG A 308 10.11 -3.46 -15.41
C ARG A 308 11.35 -3.35 -14.52
N VAL A 309 11.35 -4.04 -13.39
CA VAL A 309 12.50 -4.11 -12.48
C VAL A 309 13.72 -4.71 -13.17
N LEU A 310 13.55 -5.79 -13.93
CA LEU A 310 14.65 -6.47 -14.60
C LEU A 310 15.19 -5.67 -15.79
N ARG A 311 14.31 -5.05 -16.59
CA ARG A 311 14.70 -4.24 -17.77
C ARG A 311 15.16 -2.81 -17.41
N GLY A 312 14.71 -2.27 -16.30
CA GLY A 312 14.95 -0.89 -15.89
C GLY A 312 16.26 -0.73 -15.11
N GLY A 313 17.40 -1.16 -15.67
CA GLY A 313 18.69 -0.62 -15.25
C GLY A 313 18.64 0.90 -15.53
N LEU A 314 18.78 1.71 -14.48
CA LEU A 314 19.08 3.13 -14.68
C LEU A 314 20.47 3.17 -15.31
N MET A 315 20.55 3.48 -16.62
CA MET A 315 21.80 3.82 -17.30
C MET A 315 22.20 5.22 -16.92
#